data_94bfca17a895a32bfba069baa8554ab5
#
_entry.id   94bfca17a895a32bfba069baa8554ab5
#
_cell.length_a   1.000
_cell.length_b   1.000
_cell.length_c   1.000
_cell.angle_alpha   90.00
_cell.angle_beta   90.00
_cell.angle_gamma   90.00
#
_symmetry.space_group_name_H-M   'P 1'
#
loop_
_entity.id
_entity.type
_entity.pdbx_description
1 polymer ?
#
loop_
_entity_poly.entity_id
_entity_poly.type
_entity_poly.pdbx_seq_one_letter_code
_entity_poly.pdbx_strand_id
1 'polypeptide(L)'
;MKNKTTLAYHFTSETLRDGSPIPKKGEWLLHKGPVIPCQSGLHASLHPFDALKYAPGNFLHLVEVGGEIKKHNDDKIVSSKRKILKTIDAEKLMRDFARWNALQVLHLWPNPPEVVVQYIKTGDESIRAAARDAARAEAWAWAAARDVARDAARDVALAAALATTQDVARDAFIKKSRRKFASMVNAAFENA
;
A
#
# COMPACT_ATOMS: atom_id res chain seq x y z
N MET A 1 -24.42 25.89 -9.13
CA MET A 1 -23.25 25.06 -9.52
C MET A 1 -23.34 23.76 -8.78
N LYS A 2 -23.44 22.59 -9.47
CA LYS A 2 -23.40 21.28 -8.80
C LYS A 2 -22.04 21.13 -8.13
N ASN A 3 -21.99 21.02 -6.80
CA ASN A 3 -20.77 20.73 -6.06
C ASN A 3 -20.21 19.40 -6.55
N LYS A 4 -19.14 19.45 -7.34
CA LYS A 4 -18.48 18.27 -7.88
C LYS A 4 -17.86 17.50 -6.72
N THR A 5 -18.36 16.33 -6.45
CA THR A 5 -17.77 15.40 -5.47
C THR A 5 -17.08 14.25 -6.19
N THR A 6 -16.15 13.61 -5.53
CA THR A 6 -15.35 12.51 -6.09
C THR A 6 -15.19 11.42 -5.04
N LEU A 7 -15.33 10.16 -5.45
CA LEU A 7 -15.01 9.01 -4.59
C LEU A 7 -13.50 8.81 -4.51
N ALA A 8 -13.02 8.49 -3.32
CA ALA A 8 -11.60 8.28 -3.05
C ALA A 8 -11.41 7.32 -1.87
N TYR A 9 -10.16 7.00 -1.57
CA TYR A 9 -9.75 6.07 -0.51
C TYR A 9 -8.86 6.77 0.49
N HIS A 10 -9.03 6.45 1.77
CA HIS A 10 -8.22 7.01 2.85
C HIS A 10 -8.01 5.95 3.94
N PHE A 11 -6.78 5.86 4.45
CA PHE A 11 -6.46 5.01 5.59
C PHE A 11 -6.34 5.83 6.87
N THR A 12 -6.77 5.25 7.99
CA THR A 12 -6.52 5.77 9.34
C THR A 12 -6.01 4.66 10.26
N SER A 13 -5.48 5.06 11.40
CA SER A 13 -5.42 4.24 12.61
C SER A 13 -6.76 4.35 13.37
N GLU A 14 -6.76 4.21 14.68
CA GLU A 14 -7.94 4.41 15.53
C GLU A 14 -8.39 5.88 15.61
N THR A 15 -7.51 6.79 15.22
CA THR A 15 -7.77 8.24 15.20
C THR A 15 -7.34 8.84 13.86
N LEU A 16 -7.73 10.07 13.61
CA LEU A 16 -7.15 10.91 12.57
C LEU A 16 -5.69 11.25 12.93
N ARG A 17 -4.94 11.78 11.96
CA ARG A 17 -3.50 12.07 12.14
C ARG A 17 -3.20 13.11 13.22
N ASP A 18 -4.13 13.98 13.51
CA ASP A 18 -4.05 15.01 14.56
C ASP A 18 -4.54 14.52 15.93
N GLY A 19 -4.84 13.21 16.06
CA GLY A 19 -5.37 12.60 17.29
C GLY A 19 -6.88 12.76 17.48
N SER A 20 -7.57 13.50 16.63
CA SER A 20 -9.02 13.65 16.72
C SER A 20 -9.76 12.35 16.35
N PRO A 21 -10.99 12.14 16.85
CA PRO A 21 -11.77 10.96 16.53
C PRO A 21 -12.13 10.91 15.05
N ILE A 22 -12.25 9.69 14.52
CA ILE A 22 -12.71 9.45 13.15
C ILE A 22 -14.17 9.92 13.05
N PRO A 23 -14.54 10.78 12.06
CA PRO A 23 -15.91 11.22 11.86
C PRO A 23 -16.86 10.05 11.63
N LYS A 24 -18.12 10.19 12.07
CA LYS A 24 -19.15 9.19 11.81
C LYS A 24 -19.44 9.09 10.31
N LYS A 25 -19.89 7.90 9.88
CA LYS A 25 -20.35 7.67 8.52
C LYS A 25 -21.37 8.72 8.08
N GLY A 26 -21.14 9.34 6.91
CA GLY A 26 -22.01 10.38 6.35
C GLY A 26 -21.74 11.80 6.85
N GLU A 27 -20.96 11.96 7.89
CA GLU A 27 -20.58 13.26 8.43
C GLU A 27 -19.47 13.93 7.60
N TRP A 28 -19.67 15.22 7.27
CA TRP A 28 -18.65 16.00 6.59
C TRP A 28 -17.59 16.52 7.56
N LEU A 29 -16.37 16.06 7.40
CA LEU A 29 -15.19 16.71 7.95
C LEU A 29 -14.85 17.92 7.09
N LEU A 30 -14.71 19.08 7.70
CA LEU A 30 -14.42 20.35 7.02
C LEU A 30 -13.03 20.83 7.40
N HIS A 31 -12.23 21.17 6.38
CA HIS A 31 -10.95 21.84 6.59
C HIS A 31 -11.15 23.36 6.54
N LYS A 32 -10.68 24.04 7.57
CA LYS A 32 -10.68 25.51 7.67
C LYS A 32 -9.30 26.02 7.27
N GLY A 33 -9.23 26.75 6.16
CA GLY A 33 -7.99 27.32 5.67
C GLY A 33 -7.67 26.94 4.23
N PRO A 34 -6.50 27.33 3.71
CA PRO A 34 -6.11 27.06 2.34
C PRO A 34 -5.87 25.55 2.10
N VAL A 35 -6.33 25.05 0.98
CA VAL A 35 -6.05 23.67 0.54
C VAL A 35 -4.69 23.66 -0.16
N ILE A 36 -3.67 23.11 0.52
CA ILE A 36 -2.29 23.04 0.01
C ILE A 36 -1.82 21.59 0.02
N PRO A 37 -1.48 21.01 -1.16
CA PRO A 37 -0.99 19.64 -1.24
C PRO A 37 0.19 19.38 -0.30
N CYS A 38 0.17 18.25 0.41
CA CYS A 38 1.16 17.83 1.41
C CYS A 38 1.30 18.70 2.67
N GLN A 39 0.61 19.83 2.76
CA GLN A 39 0.71 20.74 3.91
C GLN A 39 -0.62 20.89 4.66
N SER A 40 -1.71 21.19 3.95
CA SER A 40 -2.97 21.61 4.56
C SER A 40 -4.16 21.10 3.76
N GLY A 41 -5.15 20.49 4.43
CA GLY A 41 -6.35 19.93 3.82
C GLY A 41 -6.56 18.45 4.10
N LEU A 42 -7.65 17.92 3.57
CA LEU A 42 -8.08 16.54 3.78
C LEU A 42 -7.60 15.67 2.62
N HIS A 43 -6.58 14.87 2.88
CA HIS A 43 -5.94 14.01 1.87
C HIS A 43 -6.71 12.71 1.64
N ALA A 44 -6.71 12.25 0.38
CA ALA A 44 -7.20 10.95 -0.05
C ALA A 44 -6.50 10.53 -1.34
N SER A 45 -6.70 9.31 -1.81
CA SER A 45 -6.19 8.80 -3.09
C SER A 45 -7.33 8.31 -3.96
N LEU A 46 -7.28 8.56 -5.26
CA LEU A 46 -8.30 8.09 -6.21
C LEU A 46 -8.27 6.57 -6.40
N HIS A 47 -7.16 5.95 -6.08
CA HIS A 47 -6.99 4.51 -6.20
C HIS A 47 -6.55 3.90 -4.84
N PRO A 48 -7.13 2.77 -4.41
CA PRO A 48 -6.84 2.21 -3.08
C PRO A 48 -5.37 1.80 -2.90
N PHE A 49 -4.71 1.34 -3.94
CA PHE A 49 -3.28 1.01 -3.92
C PHE A 49 -2.39 2.23 -3.62
N ASP A 50 -2.78 3.41 -4.11
CA ASP A 50 -2.05 4.64 -3.81
C ASP A 50 -2.30 5.10 -2.37
N ALA A 51 -3.53 4.92 -1.87
CA ALA A 51 -3.85 5.18 -0.46
C ALA A 51 -3.00 4.33 0.49
N LEU A 52 -2.67 3.09 0.11
CA LEU A 52 -1.86 2.17 0.91
C LEU A 52 -0.47 2.73 1.23
N LYS A 53 0.12 3.53 0.34
CA LYS A 53 1.43 4.19 0.57
C LYS A 53 1.42 5.14 1.78
N TYR A 54 0.25 5.63 2.15
CA TYR A 54 0.05 6.64 3.20
C TYR A 54 -0.71 6.08 4.41
N ALA A 55 -0.89 4.77 4.49
CA ALA A 55 -1.65 4.11 5.54
C ALA A 55 -0.93 4.21 6.90
N PRO A 56 -1.50 4.92 7.89
CA PRO A 56 -0.96 4.95 9.25
C PRO A 56 -1.42 3.74 10.08
N GLY A 57 -2.44 3.04 9.63
CA GLY A 57 -3.07 1.89 10.27
C GLY A 57 -3.90 1.08 9.28
N ASN A 58 -4.80 0.28 9.79
CA ASN A 58 -5.52 -0.74 9.03
C ASN A 58 -6.97 -0.38 8.66
N PHE A 59 -7.51 0.75 9.14
CA PHE A 59 -8.87 1.14 8.76
C PHE A 59 -8.87 1.83 7.39
N LEU A 60 -9.44 1.14 6.40
CA LEU A 60 -9.61 1.67 5.05
C LEU A 60 -11.02 2.23 4.89
N HIS A 61 -11.09 3.47 4.48
CA HIS A 61 -12.34 4.20 4.23
C HIS A 61 -12.54 4.43 2.73
N LEU A 62 -13.74 4.11 2.23
CA LEU A 62 -14.28 4.72 1.04
C LEU A 62 -14.84 6.09 1.42
N VAL A 63 -14.33 7.14 0.82
CA VAL A 63 -14.69 8.51 1.15
C VAL A 63 -15.24 9.26 -0.05
N GLU A 64 -16.11 10.23 0.21
CA GLU A 64 -16.48 11.26 -0.74
C GLU A 64 -15.72 12.54 -0.38
N VAL A 65 -15.04 13.12 -1.35
CA VAL A 65 -14.33 14.39 -1.23
C VAL A 65 -15.02 15.47 -2.04
N GLY A 66 -14.95 16.70 -1.57
CA GLY A 66 -15.62 17.82 -2.23
C GLY A 66 -15.10 19.18 -1.78
N GLY A 67 -15.80 20.24 -2.20
CA GLY A 67 -15.33 21.61 -2.05
C GLY A 67 -14.18 21.93 -3.00
N GLU A 68 -13.18 22.65 -2.51
CA GLU A 68 -11.93 22.82 -3.28
C GLU A 68 -11.17 21.50 -3.30
N ILE A 69 -10.82 21.00 -4.48
CA ILE A 69 -10.06 19.76 -4.67
C ILE A 69 -8.83 20.07 -5.51
N LYS A 70 -7.65 19.73 -4.98
CA LYS A 70 -6.37 19.83 -5.71
C LYS A 70 -5.75 18.45 -5.87
N LYS A 71 -5.21 18.16 -7.05
CA LYS A 71 -4.39 16.98 -7.29
C LYS A 71 -2.95 17.25 -6.89
N HIS A 72 -2.29 16.22 -6.39
CA HIS A 72 -0.86 16.23 -6.14
C HIS A 72 -0.25 14.92 -6.66
N ASN A 73 0.60 15.05 -7.67
CA ASN A 73 1.08 13.92 -8.46
C ASN A 73 -0.11 13.06 -8.97
N ASP A 74 0.14 11.82 -9.33
CA ASP A 74 -0.88 10.90 -9.82
C ASP A 74 -1.49 10.02 -8.71
N ASP A 75 -1.03 10.16 -7.47
CA ASP A 75 -1.33 9.22 -6.40
C ASP A 75 -2.23 9.76 -5.29
N LYS A 76 -2.37 11.09 -5.15
CA LYS A 76 -3.23 11.68 -4.12
C LYS A 76 -3.92 12.97 -4.52
N ILE A 77 -4.98 13.25 -3.79
CA ILE A 77 -5.74 14.49 -3.85
C ILE A 77 -5.87 15.08 -2.44
N VAL A 78 -6.09 16.37 -2.38
CA VAL A 78 -6.39 17.10 -1.15
C VAL A 78 -7.65 17.92 -1.36
N SER A 79 -8.51 17.99 -0.35
CA SER A 79 -9.81 18.66 -0.44
C SER A 79 -10.14 19.47 0.80
N SER A 80 -11.09 20.43 0.66
CA SER A 80 -11.59 21.21 1.80
C SER A 80 -12.69 20.50 2.58
N LYS A 81 -13.30 19.43 2.03
CA LYS A 81 -14.27 18.60 2.76
C LYS A 81 -14.18 17.14 2.34
N ARG A 82 -14.40 16.25 3.32
CA ARG A 82 -14.40 14.81 3.15
C ARG A 82 -15.41 14.16 4.08
N LYS A 83 -16.13 13.13 3.62
CA LYS A 83 -16.98 12.31 4.50
C LYS A 83 -16.73 10.84 4.23
N ILE A 84 -16.86 10.03 5.25
CA ILE A 84 -16.74 8.57 5.18
C ILE A 84 -18.06 7.98 4.71
N LEU A 85 -18.01 7.14 3.68
CA LEU A 85 -19.16 6.39 3.16
C LEU A 85 -19.19 4.97 3.68
N LYS A 86 -18.02 4.29 3.71
CA LYS A 86 -17.83 2.94 4.24
C LYS A 86 -16.47 2.85 4.91
N THR A 87 -16.36 1.94 5.89
CA THR A 87 -15.11 1.62 6.59
C THR A 87 -14.98 0.11 6.69
N ILE A 88 -13.79 -0.41 6.44
CA ILE A 88 -13.42 -1.79 6.71
C ILE A 88 -12.12 -1.85 7.52
N ASP A 89 -11.98 -2.87 8.37
CA ASP A 89 -10.67 -3.28 8.85
C ASP A 89 -9.97 -4.05 7.74
N ALA A 90 -8.94 -3.46 7.18
CA ALA A 90 -8.19 -4.01 6.06
C ALA A 90 -6.97 -4.83 6.49
N GLU A 91 -6.80 -5.15 7.79
CA GLU A 91 -5.60 -5.85 8.27
C GLU A 91 -5.42 -7.19 7.56
N LYS A 92 -6.46 -8.02 7.55
CA LYS A 92 -6.43 -9.31 6.85
C LYS A 92 -6.21 -9.14 5.35
N LEU A 93 -6.90 -8.17 4.73
CA LEU A 93 -6.77 -7.88 3.31
C LEU A 93 -5.33 -7.48 2.95
N MET A 94 -4.70 -6.63 3.76
CA MET A 94 -3.29 -6.21 3.54
C MET A 94 -2.32 -7.39 3.69
N ARG A 95 -2.55 -8.29 4.66
CA ARG A 95 -1.75 -9.52 4.80
C ARG A 95 -1.92 -10.45 3.60
N ASP A 96 -3.15 -10.68 3.17
CA ASP A 96 -3.44 -11.53 2.02
C ASP A 96 -2.82 -10.94 0.73
N PHE A 97 -2.86 -9.63 0.57
CA PHE A 97 -2.21 -8.95 -0.54
C PHE A 97 -0.68 -9.05 -0.48
N ALA A 98 -0.09 -8.90 0.70
CA ALA A 98 1.37 -9.07 0.88
C ALA A 98 1.80 -10.50 0.51
N ARG A 99 1.06 -11.54 0.96
CA ARG A 99 1.31 -12.94 0.59
C ARG A 99 1.16 -13.17 -0.92
N TRP A 100 0.11 -12.60 -1.51
CA TRP A 100 -0.09 -12.69 -2.96
C TRP A 100 1.11 -12.10 -3.74
N ASN A 101 1.64 -10.94 -3.31
CA ASN A 101 2.85 -10.36 -3.93
C ASN A 101 4.07 -11.28 -3.75
N ALA A 102 4.26 -11.83 -2.55
CA ALA A 102 5.36 -12.75 -2.28
C ALA A 102 5.29 -14.01 -3.16
N LEU A 103 4.09 -14.58 -3.38
CA LEU A 103 3.90 -15.71 -4.31
C LEU A 103 4.33 -15.41 -5.74
N GLN A 104 4.17 -14.16 -6.21
CA GLN A 104 4.56 -13.80 -7.59
C GLN A 104 6.08 -13.87 -7.82
N VAL A 105 6.87 -13.72 -6.76
CA VAL A 105 8.33 -13.65 -6.82
C VAL A 105 9.02 -14.79 -6.08
N LEU A 106 8.27 -15.71 -5.47
CA LEU A 106 8.81 -16.82 -4.67
C LEU A 106 9.76 -17.70 -5.49
N HIS A 107 9.48 -17.89 -6.78
CA HIS A 107 10.31 -18.67 -7.71
C HIS A 107 11.70 -18.05 -7.95
N LEU A 108 11.90 -16.77 -7.62
CA LEU A 108 13.19 -16.09 -7.73
C LEU A 108 14.06 -16.27 -6.47
N TRP A 109 13.50 -16.84 -5.42
CA TRP A 109 14.22 -17.10 -4.17
C TRP A 109 14.78 -18.53 -4.21
N PRO A 110 16.11 -18.71 -4.34
CA PRO A 110 16.70 -20.02 -4.28
C PRO A 110 16.62 -20.60 -2.86
N ASN A 111 16.11 -21.82 -2.72
CA ASN A 111 16.03 -22.55 -1.47
C ASN A 111 15.34 -21.77 -0.31
N PRO A 112 14.12 -21.24 -0.50
CA PRO A 112 13.43 -20.53 0.57
C PRO A 112 13.13 -21.49 1.72
N PRO A 113 13.23 -21.03 2.99
CA PRO A 113 12.87 -21.85 4.16
C PRO A 113 11.44 -22.39 4.03
N GLU A 114 11.25 -23.68 4.32
CA GLU A 114 9.95 -24.37 4.13
C GLU A 114 8.82 -23.66 4.90
N VAL A 115 9.06 -23.22 6.15
CA VAL A 115 8.08 -22.49 6.96
C VAL A 115 7.63 -21.19 6.29
N VAL A 116 8.51 -20.52 5.54
CA VAL A 116 8.18 -19.30 4.76
C VAL A 116 7.28 -19.67 3.60
N VAL A 117 7.61 -20.72 2.85
CA VAL A 117 6.81 -21.23 1.73
C VAL A 117 5.42 -21.62 2.19
N GLN A 118 5.31 -22.37 3.29
CA GLN A 118 4.03 -22.75 3.89
C GLN A 118 3.20 -21.53 4.28
N TYR A 119 3.78 -20.58 5.02
CA TYR A 119 3.05 -19.37 5.40
C TYR A 119 2.56 -18.57 4.17
N ILE A 120 3.41 -18.38 3.18
CA ILE A 120 3.03 -17.65 1.96
C ILE A 120 1.88 -18.34 1.23
N LYS A 121 1.87 -19.68 1.14
CA LYS A 121 0.82 -20.46 0.47
C LYS A 121 -0.47 -20.54 1.26
N THR A 122 -0.39 -20.82 2.55
CA THR A 122 -1.57 -21.12 3.37
C THR A 122 -2.14 -19.91 4.10
N GLY A 123 -1.28 -18.99 4.54
CA GLY A 123 -1.64 -17.89 5.44
C GLY A 123 -1.91 -18.35 6.87
N ASP A 124 -1.38 -19.50 7.25
CA ASP A 124 -1.52 -20.03 8.61
C ASP A 124 -0.83 -19.10 9.61
N GLU A 125 -1.62 -18.41 10.41
CA GLU A 125 -1.14 -17.44 11.40
C GLU A 125 -0.32 -18.11 12.53
N SER A 126 -0.49 -19.40 12.77
CA SER A 126 0.27 -20.12 13.80
C SER A 126 1.77 -20.21 13.50
N ILE A 127 2.14 -20.23 12.21
CA ILE A 127 3.54 -20.30 11.76
C ILE A 127 4.09 -18.91 11.32
N ARG A 128 3.28 -17.85 11.37
CA ARG A 128 3.65 -16.52 10.89
C ARG A 128 4.92 -15.95 11.54
N ALA A 129 5.04 -16.11 12.87
CA ALA A 129 6.20 -15.62 13.60
C ALA A 129 7.48 -16.32 13.14
N ALA A 130 7.44 -17.66 13.07
CA ALA A 130 8.56 -18.48 12.63
C ALA A 130 8.94 -18.18 11.17
N ALA A 131 7.94 -18.01 10.28
CA ALA A 131 8.18 -17.65 8.88
C ALA A 131 8.85 -16.27 8.75
N ARG A 132 8.41 -15.30 9.54
CA ARG A 132 9.02 -13.95 9.56
C ARG A 132 10.46 -13.98 10.03
N ASP A 133 10.74 -14.74 11.08
CA ASP A 133 12.08 -14.81 11.66
C ASP A 133 13.04 -15.57 10.72
N ALA A 134 12.59 -16.66 10.08
CA ALA A 134 13.34 -17.37 9.06
C ALA A 134 13.64 -16.47 7.84
N ALA A 135 12.64 -15.69 7.34
CA ALA A 135 12.83 -14.76 6.24
C ALA A 135 13.81 -13.63 6.57
N ARG A 136 13.82 -13.16 7.83
CA ARG A 136 14.80 -12.17 8.29
C ARG A 136 16.22 -12.74 8.36
N ALA A 137 16.39 -13.95 8.87
CA ALA A 137 17.69 -14.62 8.91
C ALA A 137 18.29 -14.74 7.51
N GLU A 138 17.49 -15.16 6.52
CA GLU A 138 17.90 -15.22 5.12
C GLU A 138 18.22 -13.84 4.54
N ALA A 139 17.41 -12.81 4.82
CA ALA A 139 17.67 -11.46 4.35
C ALA A 139 19.02 -10.91 4.86
N TRP A 140 19.41 -11.23 6.10
CA TRP A 140 20.71 -10.89 6.65
C TRP A 140 21.86 -11.63 5.93
N ALA A 141 21.69 -12.93 5.65
CA ALA A 141 22.67 -13.71 4.90
C ALA A 141 22.86 -13.17 3.48
N TRP A 142 21.77 -12.77 2.79
CA TRP A 142 21.83 -12.14 1.48
C TRP A 142 22.46 -10.75 1.50
N ALA A 143 22.20 -9.94 2.54
CA ALA A 143 22.85 -8.64 2.68
C ALA A 143 24.37 -8.79 2.84
N ALA A 144 24.82 -9.71 3.69
CA ALA A 144 26.24 -10.01 3.85
C ALA A 144 26.89 -10.52 2.55
N ALA A 145 26.20 -11.42 1.81
CA ALA A 145 26.68 -11.89 0.52
C ALA A 145 26.75 -10.80 -0.57
N ARG A 146 25.79 -9.85 -0.56
CA ARG A 146 25.79 -8.68 -1.45
C ARG A 146 26.95 -7.73 -1.19
N ASP A 147 27.32 -7.53 0.07
CA ASP A 147 28.44 -6.66 0.43
C ASP A 147 29.76 -7.26 -0.05
N VAL A 148 29.94 -8.59 0.10
CA VAL A 148 31.09 -9.31 -0.45
C VAL A 148 31.08 -9.27 -1.99
N ALA A 149 29.91 -9.41 -2.64
CA ALA A 149 29.80 -9.37 -4.09
C ALA A 149 29.99 -7.95 -4.68
N ARG A 150 29.61 -6.90 -3.96
CA ARG A 150 29.85 -5.49 -4.37
C ARG A 150 31.32 -5.13 -4.43
N ASP A 151 32.11 -5.68 -3.54
CA ASP A 151 33.57 -5.49 -3.56
C ASP A 151 34.23 -6.21 -4.76
N ALA A 152 33.58 -7.27 -5.28
CA ALA A 152 34.06 -8.04 -6.43
C ALA A 152 33.53 -7.54 -7.81
N ALA A 153 32.40 -6.81 -7.84
CA ALA A 153 31.69 -6.45 -9.09
C ALA A 153 31.76 -4.95 -9.40
N ARG A 154 32.99 -4.40 -9.57
CA ARG A 154 33.20 -3.03 -10.05
C ARG A 154 33.20 -2.89 -11.59
N ASP A 155 32.46 -3.70 -12.33
CA ASP A 155 32.34 -3.57 -13.79
C ASP A 155 30.98 -3.03 -14.23
N VAL A 156 31.02 -1.75 -14.60
CA VAL A 156 29.88 -0.81 -14.76
C VAL A 156 29.01 -1.06 -16.01
N ALA A 157 29.44 -1.85 -16.99
CA ALA A 157 28.73 -1.99 -18.28
C ALA A 157 27.53 -2.94 -18.25
N LEU A 158 27.53 -3.95 -17.38
CA LEU A 158 26.42 -4.91 -17.24
C LEU A 158 25.25 -4.35 -16.42
N ALA A 159 25.51 -3.39 -15.54
CA ALA A 159 24.50 -2.77 -14.69
C ALA A 159 23.48 -1.91 -15.46
N ALA A 160 23.88 -1.24 -16.53
CA ALA A 160 23.00 -0.36 -17.31
C ALA A 160 21.99 -1.15 -18.16
N ALA A 161 22.38 -2.29 -18.74
CA ALA A 161 21.47 -3.15 -19.52
C ALA A 161 20.49 -3.93 -18.65
N LEU A 162 20.88 -4.25 -17.39
CA LEU A 162 20.00 -4.91 -16.42
C LEU A 162 18.99 -3.92 -15.79
N ALA A 163 19.34 -2.65 -15.66
CA ALA A 163 18.46 -1.63 -15.09
C ALA A 163 17.20 -1.40 -15.96
N THR A 164 17.31 -1.31 -17.26
CA THR A 164 16.19 -1.07 -18.18
C THR A 164 15.20 -2.23 -18.22
N THR A 165 15.68 -3.48 -18.22
CA THR A 165 14.83 -4.67 -18.15
C THR A 165 14.18 -4.84 -16.78
N GLN A 166 14.85 -4.47 -15.70
CA GLN A 166 14.30 -4.48 -14.35
C GLN A 166 13.20 -3.43 -14.18
N ASP A 167 13.34 -2.25 -14.78
CA ASP A 167 12.31 -1.20 -14.70
C ASP A 167 11.03 -1.59 -15.43
N VAL A 168 11.10 -2.17 -16.62
CA VAL A 168 9.93 -2.68 -17.35
C VAL A 168 9.22 -3.81 -16.59
N ALA A 169 9.98 -4.77 -16.05
CA ALA A 169 9.43 -5.85 -15.24
C ALA A 169 8.80 -5.34 -13.94
N ARG A 170 9.44 -4.36 -13.29
CA ARG A 170 8.94 -3.68 -12.10
C ARG A 170 7.62 -2.95 -12.38
N ASP A 171 7.53 -2.20 -13.48
CA ASP A 171 6.32 -1.46 -13.86
C ASP A 171 5.16 -2.42 -14.17
N ALA A 172 5.41 -3.51 -14.87
CA ALA A 172 4.41 -4.54 -15.12
C ALA A 172 3.92 -5.18 -13.81
N PHE A 173 4.82 -5.47 -12.87
CA PHE A 173 4.49 -6.00 -11.56
C PHE A 173 3.67 -5.00 -10.74
N ILE A 174 4.05 -3.72 -10.71
CA ILE A 174 3.30 -2.67 -10.02
C ILE A 174 1.88 -2.55 -10.60
N LYS A 175 1.72 -2.55 -11.93
CA LYS A 175 0.40 -2.53 -12.59
C LYS A 175 -0.45 -3.74 -12.23
N LYS A 176 0.14 -4.92 -12.15
CA LYS A 176 -0.54 -6.16 -11.74
C LYS A 176 -0.98 -6.09 -10.28
N SER A 177 -0.08 -5.66 -9.39
CA SER A 177 -0.34 -5.50 -7.96
C SER A 177 -1.42 -4.45 -7.69
N ARG A 178 -1.37 -3.34 -8.41
CA ARG A 178 -2.37 -2.26 -8.34
C ARG A 178 -3.77 -2.76 -8.68
N ARG A 179 -3.93 -3.54 -9.76
CA ARG A 179 -5.21 -4.14 -10.16
C ARG A 179 -5.69 -5.17 -9.13
N LYS A 180 -4.78 -6.03 -8.65
CA LYS A 180 -5.12 -7.05 -7.65
C LYS A 180 -5.63 -6.42 -6.36
N PHE A 181 -4.93 -5.41 -5.84
CA PHE A 181 -5.33 -4.73 -4.61
C PHE A 181 -6.69 -4.05 -4.74
N ALA A 182 -6.93 -3.35 -5.86
CA ALA A 182 -8.24 -2.72 -6.12
C ALA A 182 -9.38 -3.76 -6.17
N SER A 183 -9.17 -4.90 -6.81
CA SER A 183 -10.16 -5.99 -6.83
C SER A 183 -10.47 -6.52 -5.42
N MET A 184 -9.45 -6.72 -4.59
CA MET A 184 -9.65 -7.18 -3.20
C MET A 184 -10.39 -6.14 -2.34
N VAL A 185 -10.06 -4.86 -2.50
CA VAL A 185 -10.71 -3.75 -1.79
C VAL A 185 -12.18 -3.63 -2.21
N ASN A 186 -12.47 -3.69 -3.49
CA ASN A 186 -13.86 -3.63 -3.98
C ASN A 186 -14.70 -4.78 -3.41
N ALA A 187 -14.22 -6.01 -3.49
CA ALA A 187 -14.91 -7.17 -2.91
C ALA A 187 -15.12 -7.01 -1.39
N ALA A 188 -14.15 -6.46 -0.67
CA ALA A 188 -14.31 -6.23 0.77
C ALA A 188 -15.37 -5.16 1.09
N PHE A 189 -15.46 -4.10 0.29
CA PHE A 189 -16.51 -3.09 0.46
C PHE A 189 -17.90 -3.54 0.01
N GLU A 190 -18.01 -4.50 -0.91
CA GLU A 190 -19.30 -5.09 -1.30
C GLU A 190 -19.89 -5.93 -0.17
N ASN A 191 -19.05 -6.56 0.64
CA ASN A 191 -19.44 -7.42 1.75
C ASN A 191 -19.56 -6.67 3.11
N ALA A 192 -19.35 -5.35 3.15
CA ALA A 192 -19.44 -4.50 4.33
C ALA A 192 -20.64 -3.53 4.24
#